data_53d49664c29f13a52e6264770185254b
#
_entry.id   53d49664c29f13a52e6264770185254b
#
_cell.length_a   1.000
_cell.length_b   1.000
_cell.length_c   1.000
_cell.angle_alpha   90.00
_cell.angle_beta   90.00
_cell.angle_gamma   90.00
#
_symmetry.space_group_name_H-M   'P 1'
#
loop_
_entity.id
_entity.type
_entity.pdbx_description
1 polymer ?
#
loop_
_entity_poly.entity_id
_entity_poly.type
_entity_poly.pdbx_seq_one_letter_code
_entity_poly.pdbx_strand_id
1 'polypeptide(L)'
;LDFIKLNLNIVRGITYYSGNCWETNLNFKSKNANGKDIEIGSCASGGRYNSLIKRFKGVDFKGTGMSIGVDRLVFALNQINKSNLNSNGILVLVLDEKYLDEYYSIVNLLRDNNINSEIYLDPNKNMKKQLAYADKKGFSLAIICGQDEIDQNKATIKKLKSEDENNQFTVSRENLINEIKKLQ
;
A
#
# COMPACT_ATOMS: atom_id res chain seq x y z
N LEU A 1 -1.87 18.02 -28.13
CA LEU A 1 -2.54 17.25 -27.07
C LEU A 1 -3.06 15.93 -27.64
N ASP A 2 -2.16 15.08 -28.12
CA ASP A 2 -2.48 13.84 -28.88
C ASP A 2 -3.17 12.76 -28.04
N PHE A 3 -3.22 12.96 -26.71
CA PHE A 3 -3.84 12.03 -25.76
C PHE A 3 -5.28 12.42 -25.37
N ILE A 4 -5.80 13.58 -25.84
CA ILE A 4 -7.19 13.99 -25.61
C ILE A 4 -7.97 13.80 -26.92
N LYS A 5 -9.08 13.05 -26.83
CA LYS A 5 -9.96 12.79 -27.97
C LYS A 5 -11.38 13.13 -27.63
N LEU A 6 -12.08 13.84 -28.53
CA LEU A 6 -13.51 14.01 -28.45
C LEU A 6 -14.19 12.70 -28.86
N ASN A 7 -15.03 12.16 -27.98
CA ASN A 7 -15.79 10.94 -28.26
C ASN A 7 -17.25 11.14 -27.81
N LEU A 8 -18.16 11.21 -28.77
CA LEU A 8 -19.58 11.41 -28.53
C LEU A 8 -20.31 10.14 -28.03
N ASN A 9 -19.63 9.00 -28.02
CA ASN A 9 -20.19 7.73 -27.54
C ASN A 9 -19.98 7.49 -26.03
N ILE A 10 -19.32 8.42 -25.31
CA ILE A 10 -19.17 8.30 -23.87
C ILE A 10 -20.51 8.53 -23.20
N VAL A 11 -21.08 7.45 -22.64
CA VAL A 11 -22.30 7.49 -21.85
C VAL A 11 -22.00 7.01 -20.43
N ARG A 12 -22.32 7.82 -19.45
CA ARG A 12 -22.15 7.48 -18.04
C ARG A 12 -23.48 7.06 -17.43
N GLY A 13 -23.52 5.89 -16.78
CA GLY A 13 -24.72 5.35 -16.13
C GLY A 13 -25.16 6.09 -14.86
N ILE A 14 -24.56 7.25 -14.55
CA ILE A 14 -24.83 8.03 -13.34
C ILE A 14 -25.60 9.28 -13.70
N THR A 15 -26.77 9.44 -13.12
CA THR A 15 -27.78 10.47 -13.50
C THR A 15 -27.49 11.88 -13.00
N TYR A 16 -26.42 12.09 -12.24
CA TYR A 16 -26.10 13.42 -11.71
C TYR A 16 -25.22 14.27 -12.64
N TYR A 17 -24.69 13.71 -13.73
CA TYR A 17 -23.96 14.51 -14.71
C TYR A 17 -24.90 15.43 -15.48
N SER A 18 -24.53 16.69 -15.59
CA SER A 18 -25.29 17.75 -16.22
C SER A 18 -24.52 18.46 -17.32
N GLY A 19 -23.45 17.92 -17.80
CA GLY A 19 -22.59 18.50 -18.84
C GLY A 19 -21.56 17.51 -19.32
N ASN A 20 -20.41 18.02 -19.77
CA ASN A 20 -19.34 17.20 -20.31
C ASN A 20 -18.88 16.14 -19.31
N CYS A 21 -18.69 14.93 -19.82
CA CYS A 21 -18.11 13.81 -19.09
C CYS A 21 -16.83 13.37 -19.79
N TRP A 22 -15.92 12.77 -19.04
CA TRP A 22 -14.68 12.21 -19.57
C TRP A 22 -14.37 10.86 -18.95
N GLU A 23 -13.59 10.09 -19.68
CA GLU A 23 -13.00 8.83 -19.25
C GLU A 23 -11.52 8.83 -19.57
N THR A 24 -10.74 8.20 -18.70
CA THR A 24 -9.30 8.01 -18.90
C THR A 24 -9.02 6.54 -19.12
N ASN A 25 -8.51 6.21 -20.29
CA ASN A 25 -8.09 4.87 -20.66
C ASN A 25 -6.56 4.82 -20.74
N LEU A 26 -5.97 3.68 -20.41
CA LEU A 26 -4.53 3.48 -20.51
C LEU A 26 -4.14 3.15 -21.95
N ASN A 27 -3.05 3.72 -22.41
CA ASN A 27 -2.53 3.54 -23.77
C ASN A 27 -1.70 2.26 -23.95
N PHE A 28 -1.92 1.23 -23.13
CA PHE A 28 -1.25 -0.05 -23.30
C PHE A 28 -2.25 -1.20 -23.16
N LYS A 29 -1.90 -2.32 -23.80
CA LYS A 29 -2.66 -3.56 -23.69
C LYS A 29 -2.07 -4.43 -22.61
N SER A 30 -2.91 -4.99 -21.79
CA SER A 30 -2.54 -6.00 -20.80
C SER A 30 -2.77 -7.40 -21.37
N LYS A 31 -2.13 -8.39 -20.76
CA LYS A 31 -2.35 -9.81 -21.10
C LYS A 31 -2.92 -10.55 -19.90
N ASN A 32 -3.88 -11.44 -20.16
CA ASN A 32 -4.36 -12.37 -19.14
C ASN A 32 -3.35 -13.51 -18.92
N ALA A 33 -3.64 -14.39 -17.97
CA ALA A 33 -2.83 -15.57 -17.65
C ALA A 33 -2.57 -16.48 -18.86
N ASN A 34 -3.45 -16.46 -19.86
CA ASN A 34 -3.35 -17.26 -21.09
C ASN A 34 -2.66 -16.50 -22.24
N GLY A 35 -2.07 -15.34 -21.97
CA GLY A 35 -1.35 -14.52 -22.98
C GLY A 35 -2.25 -13.74 -23.93
N LYS A 36 -3.60 -13.77 -23.77
CA LYS A 36 -4.54 -13.03 -24.61
C LYS A 36 -4.63 -11.57 -24.17
N ASP A 37 -4.63 -10.66 -25.15
CA ASP A 37 -4.81 -9.23 -24.89
C ASP A 37 -6.16 -8.96 -24.22
N ILE A 38 -6.11 -8.16 -23.16
CA ILE A 38 -7.28 -7.67 -22.42
C ILE A 38 -7.22 -6.16 -22.31
N GLU A 39 -8.39 -5.53 -22.36
CA GLU A 39 -8.52 -4.11 -22.05
C GLU A 39 -8.77 -3.93 -20.56
N ILE A 40 -8.02 -3.01 -19.94
CA ILE A 40 -8.18 -2.69 -18.52
C ILE A 40 -9.46 -1.85 -18.29
N GLY A 41 -9.94 -1.21 -19.34
CA GLY A 41 -11.07 -0.30 -19.29
C GLY A 41 -10.71 1.07 -18.69
N SER A 42 -11.71 1.88 -18.43
CA SER A 42 -11.53 3.23 -17.91
C SER A 42 -10.96 3.21 -16.49
N CYS A 43 -9.79 3.83 -16.29
CA CYS A 43 -9.09 3.91 -14.99
C CYS A 43 -9.48 5.14 -14.17
N ALA A 44 -10.03 6.17 -14.83
CA ALA A 44 -10.57 7.34 -14.15
C ALA A 44 -11.71 7.91 -14.98
N SER A 45 -12.60 8.59 -14.34
CA SER A 45 -13.71 9.23 -15.02
C SER A 45 -14.25 10.39 -14.21
N GLY A 46 -14.85 11.35 -14.90
CA GLY A 46 -15.40 12.50 -14.26
C GLY A 46 -16.35 13.27 -15.17
N GLY A 47 -16.79 14.40 -14.67
CA GLY A 47 -17.66 15.27 -15.43
C GLY A 47 -18.21 16.43 -14.62
N ARG A 48 -19.05 17.21 -15.27
CA ARG A 48 -19.77 18.34 -14.68
C ARG A 48 -21.07 17.87 -14.04
N TYR A 49 -21.34 18.28 -12.81
CA TYR A 49 -22.58 17.96 -12.07
C TYR A 49 -23.09 19.14 -11.26
N ASN A 50 -23.84 20.01 -11.89
CA ASN A 50 -24.36 21.20 -11.23
C ASN A 50 -25.52 20.91 -10.26
N SER A 51 -26.28 19.84 -10.50
CA SER A 51 -27.46 19.51 -9.71
C SER A 51 -27.21 18.58 -8.52
N LEU A 52 -26.00 18.06 -8.37
CA LEU A 52 -25.70 17.12 -7.31
C LEU A 52 -25.85 17.73 -5.90
N ILE A 53 -25.27 18.90 -5.67
CA ILE A 53 -25.36 19.57 -4.37
C ILE A 53 -26.77 20.05 -4.10
N LYS A 54 -27.50 20.50 -5.12
CA LYS A 54 -28.92 20.89 -5.00
C LYS A 54 -29.78 19.73 -4.49
N ARG A 55 -29.51 18.51 -4.96
CA ARG A 55 -30.23 17.30 -4.52
C ARG A 55 -30.08 17.02 -3.02
N PHE A 56 -28.90 17.29 -2.45
CA PHE A 56 -28.61 16.98 -1.04
C PHE A 56 -28.75 18.19 -0.09
N LYS A 57 -28.52 19.40 -0.58
CA LYS A 57 -28.47 20.61 0.25
C LYS A 57 -29.50 21.65 -0.11
N GLY A 58 -30.28 21.44 -1.19
CA GLY A 58 -31.27 22.41 -1.68
C GLY A 58 -30.67 23.70 -2.31
N VAL A 59 -29.34 23.79 -2.41
CA VAL A 59 -28.63 24.98 -2.89
C VAL A 59 -28.07 24.70 -4.29
N ASP A 60 -28.28 25.62 -5.23
CA ASP A 60 -27.68 25.56 -6.57
C ASP A 60 -26.18 25.84 -6.47
N PHE A 61 -25.37 24.83 -6.78
CA PHE A 61 -23.93 24.93 -6.79
C PHE A 61 -23.35 24.24 -8.02
N LYS A 62 -22.47 24.94 -8.73
CA LYS A 62 -21.76 24.35 -9.88
C LYS A 62 -20.63 23.44 -9.40
N GLY A 63 -20.59 22.22 -9.91
CA GLY A 63 -19.60 21.26 -9.53
C GLY A 63 -19.00 20.50 -10.69
N THR A 64 -17.76 20.11 -10.53
CA THR A 64 -17.07 19.12 -11.36
C THR A 64 -16.19 18.25 -10.48
N GLY A 65 -15.94 17.04 -10.89
CA GLY A 65 -15.09 16.15 -10.14
C GLY A 65 -14.77 14.89 -10.93
N MET A 66 -13.93 14.08 -10.33
CA MET A 66 -13.49 12.82 -10.90
C MET A 66 -13.34 11.75 -9.84
N SER A 67 -13.38 10.51 -10.27
CA SER A 67 -13.00 9.34 -9.49
C SER A 67 -11.88 8.58 -10.19
N ILE A 68 -11.06 7.91 -9.40
CA ILE A 68 -9.95 7.09 -9.87
C ILE A 68 -10.20 5.64 -9.44
N GLY A 69 -10.10 4.71 -10.38
CA GLY A 69 -10.18 3.27 -10.13
C GLY A 69 -8.85 2.74 -9.63
N VAL A 70 -8.65 2.76 -8.32
CA VAL A 70 -7.38 2.36 -7.69
C VAL A 70 -7.00 0.92 -8.07
N ASP A 71 -7.93 -0.02 -7.99
CA ASP A 71 -7.69 -1.43 -8.33
C ASP A 71 -7.23 -1.60 -9.78
N ARG A 72 -7.82 -0.86 -10.71
CA ARG A 72 -7.43 -0.88 -12.12
C ARG A 72 -6.05 -0.30 -12.35
N LEU A 73 -5.70 0.78 -11.64
CA LEU A 73 -4.36 1.36 -11.72
C LEU A 73 -3.30 0.43 -11.11
N VAL A 74 -3.59 -0.18 -9.96
CA VAL A 74 -2.69 -1.16 -9.33
C VAL A 74 -2.49 -2.36 -10.25
N PHE A 75 -3.57 -2.89 -10.82
CA PHE A 75 -3.47 -3.97 -11.82
C PHE A 75 -2.59 -3.56 -13.00
N ALA A 76 -2.81 -2.36 -13.55
CA ALA A 76 -2.03 -1.83 -14.65
C ALA A 76 -0.54 -1.67 -14.32
N LEU A 77 -0.23 -1.10 -13.17
CA LEU A 77 1.15 -0.95 -12.68
C LEU A 77 1.86 -2.29 -12.54
N ASN A 78 1.16 -3.31 -12.03
CA ASN A 78 1.69 -4.67 -11.91
C ASN A 78 2.00 -5.31 -13.26
N GLN A 79 1.28 -4.93 -14.33
CA GLN A 79 1.54 -5.41 -15.68
C GLN A 79 2.75 -4.72 -16.33
N ILE A 80 2.95 -3.44 -16.05
CA ILE A 80 4.07 -2.65 -16.59
C ILE A 80 5.34 -2.96 -15.80
N ASN A 81 5.26 -2.83 -14.50
CA ASN A 81 6.36 -3.13 -13.60
C ASN A 81 6.26 -4.62 -13.23
N LYS A 82 6.94 -5.46 -13.97
CA LYS A 82 7.16 -6.86 -13.57
C LYS A 82 8.00 -6.99 -12.29
N SER A 83 8.40 -5.87 -11.72
CA SER A 83 9.01 -5.81 -10.40
C SER A 83 7.97 -6.27 -9.38
N ASN A 84 8.30 -7.36 -8.72
CA ASN A 84 7.56 -7.85 -7.58
C ASN A 84 7.22 -6.69 -6.64
N LEU A 85 5.95 -6.32 -6.57
CA LEU A 85 5.40 -5.58 -5.43
C LEU A 85 5.44 -6.46 -4.15
N ASN A 86 6.07 -7.63 -4.25
CA ASN A 86 6.50 -8.41 -3.11
C ASN A 86 7.50 -7.54 -2.36
N SER A 87 6.95 -6.73 -1.50
CA SER A 87 7.69 -5.88 -0.63
C SER A 87 8.71 -6.73 0.12
N ASN A 88 9.99 -6.48 -0.11
CA ASN A 88 11.02 -6.80 0.88
C ASN A 88 10.78 -5.95 2.13
N GLY A 89 9.52 -5.90 2.58
CA GLY A 89 9.09 -5.10 3.70
C GLY A 89 9.52 -5.71 5.02
N ILE A 90 9.35 -4.95 6.06
CA ILE A 90 9.68 -5.31 7.45
C ILE A 90 8.40 -5.41 8.26
N LEU A 91 8.19 -6.51 8.96
CA LEU A 91 7.11 -6.62 9.93
C LEU A 91 7.62 -6.22 11.32
N VAL A 92 6.96 -5.26 11.95
CA VAL A 92 7.17 -4.96 13.38
C VAL A 92 6.17 -5.78 14.18
N LEU A 93 6.68 -6.65 15.05
CA LEU A 93 5.85 -7.50 15.91
C LEU A 93 5.30 -6.70 17.09
N VAL A 94 4.09 -7.04 17.52
CA VAL A 94 3.46 -6.50 18.73
C VAL A 94 3.41 -7.61 19.77
N LEU A 95 4.28 -7.55 20.78
CA LEU A 95 4.39 -8.57 21.81
C LEU A 95 3.56 -8.24 23.07
N ASP A 96 3.36 -6.95 23.34
CA ASP A 96 2.57 -6.48 24.50
C ASP A 96 1.89 -5.17 24.12
N GLU A 97 0.56 -5.12 24.32
CA GLU A 97 -0.28 -3.98 23.96
C GLU A 97 0.13 -2.69 24.69
N LYS A 98 0.69 -2.78 25.88
CA LYS A 98 1.16 -1.62 26.66
C LYS A 98 2.28 -0.83 25.96
N TYR A 99 2.97 -1.43 24.98
CA TYR A 99 4.07 -0.81 24.23
C TYR A 99 3.69 -0.41 22.80
N LEU A 100 2.42 -0.29 22.48
CA LEU A 100 1.96 0.07 21.14
C LEU A 100 2.61 1.35 20.61
N ASP A 101 2.76 2.37 21.46
CA ASP A 101 3.39 3.63 21.07
C ASP A 101 4.84 3.43 20.62
N GLU A 102 5.57 2.51 21.26
CA GLU A 102 6.93 2.17 20.91
C GLU A 102 7.00 1.46 19.54
N TYR A 103 6.09 0.52 19.28
CA TYR A 103 6.03 -0.17 17.99
C TYR A 103 5.63 0.78 16.86
N TYR A 104 4.69 1.71 17.10
CA TYR A 104 4.36 2.75 16.14
C TYR A 104 5.54 3.69 15.88
N SER A 105 6.30 4.06 16.90
CA SER A 105 7.52 4.86 16.77
C SER A 105 8.54 4.17 15.84
N ILE A 106 8.75 2.86 16.01
CA ILE A 106 9.64 2.09 15.13
C ILE A 106 9.12 2.07 13.70
N VAL A 107 7.83 1.82 13.49
CA VAL A 107 7.23 1.82 12.14
C VAL A 107 7.38 3.18 11.46
N ASN A 108 7.14 4.27 12.19
CA ASN A 108 7.30 5.61 11.66
C ASN A 108 8.77 5.89 11.31
N LEU A 109 9.70 5.52 12.18
CA LEU A 109 11.14 5.64 11.91
C LEU A 109 11.56 4.90 10.62
N LEU A 110 11.03 3.70 10.38
CA LEU A 110 11.28 2.94 9.16
C LEU A 110 10.72 3.67 7.93
N ARG A 111 9.48 4.12 7.99
CA ARG A 111 8.79 4.81 6.88
C ARG A 111 9.43 6.14 6.55
N ASP A 112 9.85 6.91 7.53
CA ASP A 112 10.57 8.18 7.36
C ASP A 112 11.91 7.99 6.64
N ASN A 113 12.47 6.78 6.73
CA ASN A 113 13.67 6.37 6.00
C ASN A 113 13.38 5.63 4.68
N ASN A 114 12.15 5.70 4.16
CA ASN A 114 11.68 5.04 2.93
C ASN A 114 11.79 3.49 2.98
N ILE A 115 11.69 2.90 4.16
CA ILE A 115 11.68 1.45 4.34
C ILE A 115 10.22 0.99 4.49
N ASN A 116 9.78 0.14 3.56
CA ASN A 116 8.44 -0.43 3.62
C ASN A 116 8.26 -1.24 4.90
N SER A 117 7.27 -0.91 5.69
CA SER A 117 7.04 -1.56 6.98
C SER A 117 5.56 -1.68 7.32
N GLU A 118 5.23 -2.75 8.02
CA GLU A 118 3.90 -3.04 8.54
C GLU A 118 4.02 -3.34 10.04
N ILE A 119 3.03 -2.91 10.81
CA ILE A 119 2.87 -3.34 12.21
C ILE A 119 1.86 -4.50 12.26
N TYR A 120 2.13 -5.50 13.07
CA TYR A 120 1.16 -6.57 13.29
C TYR A 120 -0.05 -6.07 14.08
N LEU A 121 -1.28 -6.28 13.58
CA LEU A 121 -2.47 -5.60 14.10
C LEU A 121 -3.15 -6.29 15.29
N ASP A 122 -2.86 -7.57 15.54
CA ASP A 122 -3.54 -8.32 16.62
C ASP A 122 -2.58 -8.65 17.78
N PRO A 123 -2.55 -7.82 18.85
CA PRO A 123 -1.62 -7.99 19.95
C PRO A 123 -1.87 -9.28 20.76
N ASN A 124 -3.03 -9.93 20.59
CA ASN A 124 -3.37 -11.17 21.29
C ASN A 124 -2.73 -12.42 20.65
N LYS A 125 -2.07 -12.27 19.51
CA LYS A 125 -1.38 -13.39 18.86
C LYS A 125 0.05 -13.51 19.36
N ASN A 126 0.45 -14.73 19.70
CA ASN A 126 1.82 -14.99 20.10
C ASN A 126 2.82 -14.76 18.95
N MET A 127 4.09 -14.56 19.29
CA MET A 127 5.19 -14.30 18.36
C MET A 127 5.23 -15.33 17.21
N LYS A 128 4.99 -16.61 17.48
CA LYS A 128 5.02 -17.67 16.46
C LYS A 128 3.99 -17.42 15.33
N LYS A 129 2.77 -16.98 15.70
CA LYS A 129 1.71 -16.67 14.72
C LYS A 129 2.03 -15.40 13.92
N GLN A 130 2.64 -14.41 14.56
CA GLN A 130 3.07 -13.17 13.90
C GLN A 130 4.20 -13.44 12.90
N LEU A 131 5.17 -14.27 13.26
CA LEU A 131 6.24 -14.69 12.35
C LEU A 131 5.71 -15.54 11.18
N ALA A 132 4.75 -16.43 11.43
CA ALA A 132 4.10 -17.19 10.36
C ALA A 132 3.31 -16.28 9.39
N TYR A 133 2.72 -15.20 9.89
CA TYR A 133 2.12 -14.17 9.04
C TYR A 133 3.17 -13.46 8.19
N ALA A 134 4.30 -13.09 8.80
CA ALA A 134 5.40 -12.43 8.10
C ALA A 134 5.93 -13.30 6.95
N ASP A 135 6.13 -14.58 7.20
CA ASP A 135 6.57 -15.55 6.20
C ASP A 135 5.55 -15.70 5.07
N LYS A 136 4.28 -15.91 5.40
CA LYS A 136 3.19 -16.02 4.41
C LYS A 136 3.06 -14.77 3.53
N LYS A 137 3.29 -13.59 4.07
CA LYS A 137 3.27 -12.30 3.36
C LYS A 137 4.56 -12.02 2.59
N GLY A 138 5.61 -12.79 2.81
CA GLY A 138 6.89 -12.66 2.12
C GLY A 138 7.76 -11.53 2.63
N PHE A 139 7.58 -11.08 3.87
CA PHE A 139 8.51 -10.13 4.51
C PHE A 139 9.93 -10.69 4.55
N SER A 140 10.92 -9.82 4.39
CA SER A 140 12.33 -10.21 4.47
C SER A 140 12.86 -10.23 5.90
N LEU A 141 12.38 -9.27 6.70
CA LEU A 141 12.82 -9.05 8.07
C LEU A 141 11.63 -8.90 9.00
N ALA A 142 11.84 -9.24 10.27
CA ALA A 142 10.94 -8.91 11.37
C ALA A 142 11.70 -8.15 12.46
N ILE A 143 11.04 -7.16 13.06
CA ILE A 143 11.56 -6.45 14.24
C ILE A 143 10.80 -6.92 15.47
N ILE A 144 11.57 -7.30 16.46
CA ILE A 144 11.11 -7.85 17.73
C ILE A 144 11.61 -6.94 18.84
N CYS A 145 10.69 -6.41 19.65
CA CYS A 145 11.01 -5.62 20.84
C CYS A 145 10.14 -6.12 21.98
N GLY A 146 10.73 -6.87 22.90
CA GLY A 146 10.13 -7.19 24.18
C GLY A 146 10.44 -6.11 25.22
N GLN A 147 10.08 -6.38 26.46
CA GLN A 147 10.34 -5.49 27.59
C GLN A 147 11.82 -5.11 27.68
N ASP A 148 12.71 -6.11 27.63
CA ASP A 148 14.16 -5.90 27.81
C ASP A 148 14.75 -5.03 26.70
N GLU A 149 14.32 -5.23 25.44
CA GLU A 149 14.77 -4.40 24.33
C GLU A 149 14.29 -2.96 24.48
N ILE A 150 13.06 -2.77 24.92
CA ILE A 150 12.48 -1.43 25.11
C ILE A 150 13.22 -0.70 26.23
N ASP A 151 13.41 -1.34 27.38
CA ASP A 151 14.12 -0.76 28.54
C ASP A 151 15.56 -0.38 28.23
N GLN A 152 16.21 -1.12 27.31
CA GLN A 152 17.58 -0.88 26.87
C GLN A 152 17.69 0.00 25.61
N ASN A 153 16.58 0.53 25.09
CA ASN A 153 16.51 1.27 23.82
C ASN A 153 17.15 0.49 22.65
N LYS A 154 16.80 -0.79 22.54
CA LYS A 154 17.27 -1.72 21.51
C LYS A 154 16.12 -2.28 20.68
N ALA A 155 16.46 -2.98 19.63
CA ALA A 155 15.54 -3.77 18.81
C ALA A 155 16.26 -5.01 18.27
N THR A 156 15.59 -6.13 18.22
CA THR A 156 16.10 -7.36 17.64
C THR A 156 15.59 -7.48 16.20
N ILE A 157 16.51 -7.60 15.25
CA ILE A 157 16.25 -7.84 13.83
C ILE A 157 16.32 -9.33 13.58
N LYS A 158 15.27 -9.90 13.00
CA LYS A 158 15.21 -11.30 12.57
C LYS A 158 15.09 -11.39 11.06
N LYS A 159 16.01 -12.12 10.41
CA LYS A 159 15.96 -12.48 9.00
C LYS A 159 15.00 -13.64 8.80
N LEU A 160 13.97 -13.47 7.97
CA LEU A 160 12.92 -14.48 7.79
C LEU A 160 13.25 -15.51 6.69
N LYS A 161 14.11 -15.14 5.74
CA LYS A 161 14.51 -15.98 4.60
C LYS A 161 15.89 -16.60 4.74
N SER A 162 16.48 -16.57 5.94
CA SER A 162 17.79 -17.14 6.21
C SER A 162 17.67 -18.56 6.78
N GLU A 163 18.41 -19.49 6.21
CA GLU A 163 18.56 -20.87 6.73
C GLU A 163 19.57 -20.95 7.89
N ASP A 164 20.28 -19.86 8.19
CA ASP A 164 21.26 -19.82 9.26
C ASP A 164 20.59 -19.85 10.64
N GLU A 165 21.12 -20.65 11.56
CA GLU A 165 20.65 -20.70 12.95
C GLU A 165 20.80 -19.33 13.65
N ASN A 166 21.80 -18.52 13.29
CA ASN A 166 22.01 -17.14 13.76
C ASN A 166 21.32 -16.10 12.88
N ASN A 167 20.02 -16.27 12.66
CA ASN A 167 19.24 -15.38 11.80
C ASN A 167 18.66 -14.14 12.52
N GLN A 168 19.06 -13.91 13.79
CA GLN A 168 18.61 -12.75 14.55
C GLN A 168 19.73 -12.12 15.36
N PHE A 169 19.71 -10.81 15.53
CA PHE A 169 20.66 -10.03 16.32
C PHE A 169 20.03 -8.74 16.83
N THR A 170 20.53 -8.26 17.97
CA THR A 170 20.00 -7.08 18.65
C THR A 170 20.92 -5.89 18.41
N VAL A 171 20.31 -4.73 18.12
CA VAL A 171 20.98 -3.47 17.84
C VAL A 171 20.39 -2.34 18.67
N SER A 172 21.13 -1.24 18.88
CA SER A 172 20.56 -0.03 19.43
C SER A 172 19.57 0.61 18.44
N ARG A 173 18.54 1.28 18.92
CA ARG A 173 17.56 1.95 18.04
C ARG A 173 18.21 3.00 17.13
N GLU A 174 19.25 3.66 17.58
CA GLU A 174 20.02 4.63 16.78
C GLU A 174 20.67 3.98 15.54
N ASN A 175 21.10 2.73 15.67
CA ASN A 175 21.74 1.98 14.59
C ASN A 175 20.76 1.14 13.75
N LEU A 176 19.49 1.05 14.15
CA LEU A 176 18.48 0.18 13.54
C LEU A 176 18.39 0.39 12.02
N ILE A 177 18.27 1.63 11.58
CA ILE A 177 18.15 1.97 10.15
C ILE A 177 19.41 1.58 9.37
N ASN A 178 20.59 1.86 9.93
CA ASN A 178 21.86 1.54 9.27
C ASN A 178 22.04 0.03 9.09
N GLU A 179 21.69 -0.76 10.10
CA GLU A 179 21.79 -2.22 10.02
C GLU A 179 20.77 -2.80 9.04
N ILE A 180 19.54 -2.28 9.02
CA ILE A 180 18.53 -2.71 8.05
C ILE A 180 18.98 -2.41 6.61
N LYS A 181 19.54 -1.23 6.34
CA LYS A 181 20.05 -0.86 5.00
C LYS A 181 21.19 -1.73 4.51
N LYS A 182 21.96 -2.35 5.40
CA LYS A 182 23.00 -3.33 5.04
C LYS A 182 22.42 -4.70 4.64
N LEU A 183 21.16 -4.98 5.00
CA LEU A 183 20.48 -6.25 4.78
C LEU A 183 19.54 -6.24 3.58
N GLN A 184 19.27 -5.06 2.99
CA GLN A 184 18.45 -4.87 1.80
C GLN A 184 19.30 -4.74 0.54
#